data_9b7b16dd599600ea77b1a123869cee31
#
_entry.id   9b7b16dd599600ea77b1a123869cee31
#
_cell.length_a   1.000
_cell.length_b   1.000
_cell.length_c   1.000
_cell.angle_alpha   90.00
_cell.angle_beta   90.00
_cell.angle_gamma   90.00
#
_symmetry.space_group_name_H-M   'P 1'
#
loop_
_entity.id
_entity.type
_entity.pdbx_description
1 polymer ?
#
loop_
_entity_poly.entity_id
_entity_poly.type
_entity_poly.pdbx_seq_one_letter_code
_entity_poly.pdbx_strand_id
1 'polypeptide(L)'
;RDAQESRGLGDVYKRQELNDRMLADFLDMESSLIVSMHVQSVDQVKAIKTIKRKITDLQKMTIEEQKKAVRAGYDMDIIPSDLATYGTEAKKLLQDLQSRNERMFLLTFIVVNTAGSRQQLDNNVFQAASIAQKYNCQLTRLDFRQEEGLMSSLPLGLNQIEIQRGLTTSSVAIFIPFTTQELFQDGKEALYCGLNALSNNLIMVDRKRLKNPNGLILGTPGSG
;
A
#
# COMPACT_ATOMS: atom_id res chain seq x y z
N ARG A 1 8.90 12.09 21.58
CA ARG A 1 7.59 11.48 21.30
C ARG A 1 6.85 12.27 20.23
N ASP A 2 6.71 13.60 20.36
CA ASP A 2 5.94 14.43 19.42
C ASP A 2 6.54 14.56 18.01
N ALA A 3 7.87 14.44 17.89
CA ALA A 3 8.56 14.50 16.59
C ALA A 3 8.38 13.23 15.75
N GLN A 4 8.12 12.08 16.38
CA GLN A 4 7.94 10.79 15.72
C GLN A 4 6.49 10.61 15.24
N GLU A 5 5.52 11.11 16.01
CA GLU A 5 4.11 11.18 15.59
C GLU A 5 3.93 12.14 14.39
N SER A 6 4.75 13.21 14.30
CA SER A 6 4.70 14.15 13.18
C SER A 6 5.26 13.55 11.87
N ARG A 7 6.22 12.61 11.92
CA ARG A 7 6.75 11.95 10.72
C ARG A 7 5.74 11.00 10.07
N GLY A 8 5.01 10.23 10.86
CA GLY A 8 3.98 9.32 10.33
C GLY A 8 2.79 10.05 9.68
N LEU A 9 2.47 11.26 10.14
CA LEU A 9 1.41 12.09 9.57
C LEU A 9 1.87 12.95 8.39
N GLY A 10 3.16 13.22 8.24
CA GLY A 10 3.72 13.95 7.10
C GLY A 10 3.55 13.20 5.78
N ASP A 11 3.60 11.87 5.81
CA ASP A 11 3.44 11.01 4.63
C ASP A 11 1.98 10.77 4.22
N VAL A 12 1.00 11.15 5.04
CA VAL A 12 -0.43 11.04 4.70
C VAL A 12 -0.82 11.93 3.52
N TYR A 13 -0.07 12.99 3.27
CA TYR A 13 -0.42 14.00 2.29
C TYR A 13 0.11 13.76 0.87
N LYS A 14 1.07 12.87 0.68
CA LYS A 14 1.39 12.43 -0.68
C LYS A 14 0.32 11.44 -1.10
N ARG A 15 -0.65 11.89 -1.88
CA ARG A 15 -1.55 11.04 -2.64
C ARG A 15 -0.72 10.23 -3.62
N GLN A 16 -0.19 9.13 -3.12
CA GLN A 16 0.29 8.08 -4.00
C GLN A 16 -0.96 7.39 -4.49
N GLU A 17 -1.12 7.31 -5.77
CA GLU A 17 -2.08 6.41 -6.38
C GLU A 17 -1.62 4.99 -6.06
N LEU A 18 -2.02 4.52 -4.87
CA LEU A 18 -1.87 3.12 -4.51
C LEU A 18 -2.65 2.32 -5.54
N ASN A 19 -1.96 1.40 -6.20
CA ASN A 19 -2.57 0.54 -7.19
C ASN A 19 -2.71 -0.87 -6.58
N ASP A 20 -3.81 -1.53 -6.87
CA ASP A 20 -4.08 -2.92 -6.49
C ASP A 20 -3.03 -3.92 -7.01
N ARG A 21 -2.34 -3.57 -8.10
CA ARG A 21 -1.24 -4.36 -8.68
C ARG A 21 0.00 -4.46 -7.79
N MET A 22 0.18 -3.56 -6.83
CA MET A 22 1.37 -3.59 -5.97
C MET A 22 1.49 -4.91 -5.20
N LEU A 23 0.38 -5.39 -4.63
CA LEU A 23 0.39 -6.69 -3.93
C LEU A 23 0.60 -7.85 -4.90
N ALA A 24 0.03 -7.80 -6.11
CA ALA A 24 0.25 -8.81 -7.13
C ALA A 24 1.74 -8.88 -7.51
N ASP A 25 2.39 -7.75 -7.78
CA ASP A 25 3.82 -7.70 -8.11
C ASP A 25 4.70 -8.28 -6.98
N PHE A 26 4.33 -8.09 -5.70
CA PHE A 26 5.04 -8.74 -4.59
C PHE A 26 4.81 -10.25 -4.55
N LEU A 27 3.59 -10.71 -4.82
CA LEU A 27 3.25 -12.13 -4.81
C LEU A 27 3.82 -12.88 -6.03
N ASP A 28 4.08 -12.18 -7.12
CA ASP A 28 4.69 -12.74 -8.34
C ASP A 28 6.23 -12.84 -8.24
N MET A 29 6.84 -12.39 -7.13
CA MET A 29 8.28 -12.59 -6.92
C MET A 29 8.60 -14.08 -6.79
N GLU A 30 9.62 -14.54 -7.53
CA GLU A 30 10.14 -15.92 -7.45
C GLU A 30 10.92 -16.21 -6.16
N SER A 31 10.70 -15.44 -5.12
CA SER A 31 11.40 -15.55 -3.84
C SER A 31 10.44 -15.94 -2.72
N SER A 32 10.98 -16.64 -1.70
CA SER A 32 10.21 -16.89 -0.49
C SER A 32 10.06 -15.59 0.31
N LEU A 33 8.86 -15.03 0.31
CA LEU A 33 8.53 -13.81 1.03
C LEU A 33 7.23 -13.96 1.82
N ILE A 34 7.11 -13.19 2.88
CA ILE A 34 5.88 -13.02 3.66
C ILE A 34 5.50 -11.55 3.62
N VAL A 35 4.27 -11.26 3.22
CA VAL A 35 3.69 -9.92 3.32
C VAL A 35 2.71 -9.91 4.48
N SER A 36 2.93 -9.02 5.43
CA SER A 36 2.06 -8.84 6.59
C SER A 36 1.58 -7.40 6.68
N MET A 37 0.30 -7.23 6.97
CA MET A 37 -0.32 -5.91 7.12
C MET A 37 -1.04 -5.82 8.45
N HIS A 38 -0.71 -4.81 9.23
CA HIS A 38 -1.45 -4.45 10.44
C HIS A 38 -2.28 -3.21 10.16
N VAL A 39 -3.59 -3.35 10.28
CA VAL A 39 -4.55 -2.27 10.06
C VAL A 39 -5.23 -1.96 11.38
N GLN A 40 -4.99 -0.76 11.90
CA GLN A 40 -5.57 -0.29 13.14
C GLN A 40 -6.54 0.85 12.85
N SER A 41 -7.79 0.73 13.29
CA SER A 41 -8.77 1.80 13.19
C SER A 41 -8.42 2.96 14.13
N VAL A 42 -8.55 4.18 13.62
CA VAL A 42 -8.42 5.41 14.43
C VAL A 42 -9.81 5.92 14.78
N ASP A 43 -9.99 6.34 16.03
CA ASP A 43 -11.22 6.99 16.45
C ASP A 43 -11.51 8.23 15.58
N GLN A 44 -12.73 8.33 15.04
CA GLN A 44 -13.11 9.37 14.08
C GLN A 44 -12.94 10.79 14.63
N VAL A 45 -13.27 10.98 15.90
CA VAL A 45 -13.16 12.30 16.54
C VAL A 45 -11.69 12.68 16.70
N LYS A 46 -10.86 11.73 17.12
CA LYS A 46 -9.40 11.93 17.22
C LYS A 46 -8.77 12.20 15.86
N ALA A 47 -9.15 11.45 14.82
CA ALA A 47 -8.66 11.64 13.47
C ALA A 47 -8.97 13.06 12.97
N ILE A 48 -10.22 13.49 13.04
CA ILE A 48 -10.66 14.82 12.64
C ILE A 48 -9.92 15.91 13.41
N LYS A 49 -9.78 15.75 14.73
CA LYS A 49 -9.06 16.72 15.59
C LYS A 49 -7.60 16.84 15.19
N THR A 50 -6.94 15.71 14.91
CA THR A 50 -5.53 15.67 14.50
C THR A 50 -5.33 16.36 13.16
N ILE A 51 -6.21 16.10 12.17
CA ILE A 51 -6.13 16.74 10.85
C ILE A 51 -6.40 18.25 10.94
N LYS A 52 -7.40 18.67 11.72
CA LYS A 52 -7.65 20.11 11.95
C LYS A 52 -6.44 20.81 12.56
N ARG A 53 -5.77 20.20 13.55
CA ARG A 53 -4.53 20.73 14.13
C ARG A 53 -3.45 20.87 13.04
N LYS A 54 -3.27 19.83 12.23
CA LYS A 54 -2.27 19.85 11.15
C LYS A 54 -2.55 20.94 10.11
N ILE A 55 -3.81 21.13 9.72
CA ILE A 55 -4.19 22.24 8.81
C ILE A 55 -3.81 23.58 9.43
N THR A 56 -4.07 23.78 10.72
CA THR A 56 -3.69 25.00 11.42
C THR A 56 -2.18 25.21 11.45
N ASP A 57 -1.40 24.16 11.65
CA ASP A 57 0.06 24.22 11.65
C ASP A 57 0.61 24.53 10.25
N LEU A 58 0.04 23.91 9.19
CA LEU A 58 0.38 24.24 7.81
C LEU A 58 0.07 25.71 7.48
N GLN A 59 -1.07 26.23 7.94
CA GLN A 59 -1.42 27.66 7.76
C GLN A 59 -0.43 28.57 8.47
N LYS A 60 0.01 28.24 9.69
CA LYS A 60 1.04 29.01 10.40
C LYS A 60 2.36 29.01 9.63
N MET A 61 2.80 27.83 9.14
CA MET A 61 4.01 27.71 8.32
C MET A 61 3.91 28.55 7.05
N THR A 62 2.75 28.54 6.38
CA THR A 62 2.51 29.38 5.19
C THR A 62 2.65 30.87 5.52
N ILE A 63 2.06 31.32 6.63
CA ILE A 63 2.17 32.72 7.07
C ILE A 63 3.62 33.08 7.41
N GLU A 64 4.37 32.20 8.04
CA GLU A 64 5.79 32.41 8.36
C GLU A 64 6.64 32.51 7.10
N GLU A 65 6.43 31.66 6.12
CA GLU A 65 7.15 31.76 4.83
C GLU A 65 6.77 33.02 4.05
N GLN A 66 5.49 33.41 4.05
CA GLN A 66 5.09 34.72 3.47
C GLN A 66 5.76 35.90 4.15
N LYS A 67 5.83 35.91 5.49
CA LYS A 67 6.54 36.95 6.23
C LYS A 67 8.05 37.01 5.90
N LYS A 68 8.67 35.83 5.71
CA LYS A 68 10.07 35.75 5.29
C LYS A 68 10.26 36.31 3.86
N ALA A 69 9.37 35.94 2.93
CA ALA A 69 9.40 36.42 1.56
C ALA A 69 9.29 37.97 1.50
N VAL A 70 8.35 38.56 2.23
CA VAL A 70 8.17 40.01 2.31
C VAL A 70 9.43 40.71 2.90
N ARG A 71 10.04 40.15 3.95
CA ARG A 71 11.27 40.69 4.53
C ARG A 71 12.46 40.61 3.58
N ALA A 72 12.45 39.63 2.68
CA ALA A 72 13.48 39.44 1.65
C ALA A 72 13.19 40.24 0.36
N GLY A 73 12.10 41.02 0.30
CA GLY A 73 11.72 41.85 -0.86
C GLY A 73 11.08 41.04 -2.00
N TYR A 74 10.61 39.80 -1.73
CA TYR A 74 9.87 38.99 -2.69
C TYR A 74 8.36 39.19 -2.55
N ASP A 75 7.63 38.84 -3.61
CA ASP A 75 6.18 38.96 -3.64
C ASP A 75 5.51 37.98 -2.64
N MET A 76 4.41 38.37 -2.00
CA MET A 76 3.68 37.56 -1.02
C MET A 76 3.08 36.28 -1.61
N ASP A 77 2.94 36.20 -2.93
CA ASP A 77 2.35 35.05 -3.64
C ASP A 77 3.34 33.90 -3.85
N ILE A 78 4.61 34.05 -3.48
CA ILE A 78 5.63 33.01 -3.57
C ILE A 78 5.50 32.10 -2.33
N ILE A 79 4.49 31.23 -2.34
CA ILE A 79 4.37 30.13 -1.38
C ILE A 79 5.11 28.92 -1.97
N PRO A 80 5.94 28.20 -1.21
CA PRO A 80 6.47 26.93 -1.66
C PRO A 80 5.34 26.03 -2.14
N SER A 81 5.44 25.53 -3.38
CA SER A 81 4.41 24.70 -4.03
C SER A 81 3.95 23.53 -3.17
N ASP A 82 4.88 22.96 -2.41
CA ASP A 82 4.62 21.85 -1.51
C ASP A 82 3.66 22.21 -0.37
N LEU A 83 3.82 23.40 0.23
CA LEU A 83 2.92 23.85 1.31
C LEU A 83 1.50 24.12 0.81
N ALA A 84 1.35 24.70 -0.37
CA ALA A 84 0.05 24.92 -1.00
C ALA A 84 -0.66 23.60 -1.31
N THR A 85 0.08 22.64 -1.87
CA THR A 85 -0.43 21.31 -2.18
C THR A 85 -0.85 20.56 -0.91
N TYR A 86 0.00 20.50 0.10
CA TYR A 86 -0.32 19.86 1.38
C TYR A 86 -1.53 20.49 2.08
N GLY A 87 -1.67 21.80 2.02
CA GLY A 87 -2.82 22.51 2.58
C GLY A 87 -4.12 22.13 1.90
N THR A 88 -4.11 22.01 0.57
CA THR A 88 -5.29 21.61 -0.23
C THR A 88 -5.65 20.15 0.02
N GLU A 89 -4.68 19.26 0.02
CA GLU A 89 -4.89 17.83 0.28
C GLU A 89 -5.42 17.58 1.71
N ALA A 90 -4.89 18.28 2.70
CA ALA A 90 -5.35 18.17 4.08
C ALA A 90 -6.82 18.62 4.25
N LYS A 91 -7.22 19.69 3.58
CA LYS A 91 -8.62 20.14 3.56
C LYS A 91 -9.53 19.14 2.89
N LYS A 92 -9.10 18.56 1.76
CA LYS A 92 -9.86 17.53 1.05
C LYS A 92 -10.02 16.28 1.90
N LEU A 93 -8.95 15.81 2.55
CA LEU A 93 -9.00 14.69 3.48
C LEU A 93 -9.98 14.96 4.63
N LEU A 94 -9.96 16.17 5.21
CA LEU A 94 -10.91 16.57 6.24
C LEU A 94 -12.36 16.50 5.74
N GLN A 95 -12.61 16.98 4.53
CA GLN A 95 -13.92 16.91 3.90
C GLN A 95 -14.38 15.48 3.65
N ASP A 96 -13.49 14.61 3.16
CA ASP A 96 -13.78 13.19 2.92
C ASP A 96 -14.14 12.47 4.22
N LEU A 97 -13.42 12.75 5.32
CA LEU A 97 -13.72 12.18 6.64
C LEU A 97 -15.03 12.71 7.25
N GLN A 98 -15.45 13.91 6.90
CA GLN A 98 -16.69 14.50 7.43
C GLN A 98 -17.92 14.18 6.59
N SER A 99 -17.79 14.08 5.27
CA SER A 99 -18.92 14.04 4.33
C SER A 99 -19.12 12.71 3.62
N ARG A 100 -18.08 11.87 3.49
CA ARG A 100 -18.11 10.66 2.66
C ARG A 100 -18.10 9.34 3.42
N ASN A 101 -18.34 9.36 4.70
CA ASN A 101 -18.27 8.14 5.53
C ASN A 101 -16.88 7.45 5.52
N GLU A 102 -15.83 8.16 5.09
CA GLU A 102 -14.46 7.69 5.13
C GLU A 102 -13.99 7.62 6.59
N ARG A 103 -13.20 6.61 6.91
CA ARG A 103 -12.54 6.46 8.21
C ARG A 103 -11.04 6.46 8.02
N MET A 104 -10.31 6.77 9.07
CA MET A 104 -8.86 6.75 9.09
C MET A 104 -8.35 5.48 9.76
N PHE A 105 -7.35 4.89 9.15
CA PHE A 105 -6.63 3.72 9.65
C PHE A 105 -5.14 4.00 9.69
N LEU A 106 -4.45 3.35 10.62
CA LEU A 106 -3.00 3.27 10.64
C LEU A 106 -2.60 1.93 10.08
N LEU A 107 -1.78 1.96 9.03
CA LEU A 107 -1.27 0.77 8.35
C LEU A 107 0.22 0.61 8.64
N THR A 108 0.63 -0.57 9.09
CA THR A 108 2.01 -1.05 9.04
C THR A 108 2.08 -2.15 8.00
N PHE A 109 2.95 -1.97 6.99
CA PHE A 109 3.19 -2.93 5.92
C PHE A 109 4.58 -3.50 6.08
N ILE A 110 4.70 -4.81 6.21
CA ILE A 110 5.95 -5.52 6.47
C ILE A 110 6.17 -6.56 5.37
N VAL A 111 7.37 -6.57 4.82
CA VAL A 111 7.83 -7.59 3.87
C VAL A 111 9.01 -8.33 4.49
N VAL A 112 8.85 -9.62 4.71
CA VAL A 112 9.92 -10.50 5.19
C VAL A 112 10.43 -11.31 4.02
N ASN A 113 11.71 -11.16 3.72
CA ASN A 113 12.41 -11.95 2.70
C ASN A 113 13.26 -13.01 3.37
N THR A 114 13.23 -14.22 2.83
CA THR A 114 14.10 -15.33 3.26
C THR A 114 14.87 -15.88 2.08
N ALA A 115 16.10 -16.34 2.31
CA ALA A 115 16.93 -16.93 1.27
C ALA A 115 17.95 -17.91 1.86
N GLY A 116 18.45 -18.83 1.03
CA GLY A 116 19.48 -19.79 1.40
C GLY A 116 20.89 -19.20 1.48
N SER A 117 21.14 -18.03 0.88
CA SER A 117 22.41 -17.33 0.90
C SER A 117 22.23 -15.83 1.10
N ARG A 118 23.27 -15.16 1.62
CA ARG A 118 23.23 -13.71 1.82
C ARG A 118 23.09 -12.94 0.50
N GLN A 119 23.80 -13.37 -0.51
CA GLN A 119 23.73 -12.73 -1.84
C GLN A 119 22.32 -12.82 -2.43
N GLN A 120 21.68 -13.97 -2.31
CA GLN A 120 20.29 -14.15 -2.75
C GLN A 120 19.32 -13.29 -1.93
N LEU A 121 19.54 -13.18 -0.60
CA LEU A 121 18.74 -12.31 0.26
C LEU A 121 18.85 -10.85 -0.16
N ASP A 122 20.07 -10.36 -0.39
CA ASP A 122 20.29 -8.97 -0.82
C ASP A 122 19.63 -8.70 -2.19
N ASN A 123 19.66 -9.65 -3.11
CA ASN A 123 18.95 -9.56 -4.39
C ASN A 123 17.42 -9.50 -4.19
N ASN A 124 16.86 -10.35 -3.34
CA ASN A 124 15.43 -10.37 -3.04
C ASN A 124 14.97 -9.05 -2.40
N VAL A 125 15.74 -8.52 -1.47
CA VAL A 125 15.47 -7.22 -0.83
C VAL A 125 15.53 -6.09 -1.85
N PHE A 126 16.50 -6.12 -2.77
CA PHE A 126 16.59 -5.13 -3.84
C PHE A 126 15.38 -5.20 -4.79
N GLN A 127 14.94 -6.41 -5.17
CA GLN A 127 13.75 -6.58 -6.00
C GLN A 127 12.49 -6.06 -5.30
N ALA A 128 12.29 -6.40 -4.02
CA ALA A 128 11.17 -5.91 -3.22
C ALA A 128 11.17 -4.38 -3.13
N ALA A 129 12.34 -3.77 -2.90
CA ALA A 129 12.49 -2.32 -2.87
C ALA A 129 12.17 -1.67 -4.23
N SER A 130 12.57 -2.31 -5.33
CA SER A 130 12.30 -1.85 -6.70
C SER A 130 10.80 -1.89 -7.03
N ILE A 131 10.10 -2.94 -6.61
CA ILE A 131 8.64 -3.04 -6.73
C ILE A 131 7.98 -1.90 -5.96
N ALA A 132 8.34 -1.69 -4.69
CA ALA A 132 7.78 -0.60 -3.91
C ALA A 132 8.02 0.77 -4.56
N GLN A 133 9.23 1.00 -5.08
CA GLN A 133 9.59 2.25 -5.76
C GLN A 133 8.78 2.49 -7.04
N LYS A 134 8.46 1.43 -7.80
CA LYS A 134 7.56 1.50 -8.97
C LYS A 134 6.20 2.10 -8.61
N TYR A 135 5.73 1.87 -7.39
CA TYR A 135 4.47 2.40 -6.85
C TYR A 135 4.68 3.63 -5.95
N ASN A 136 5.81 4.32 -6.08
CA ASN A 136 6.17 5.46 -5.26
C ASN A 136 6.15 5.20 -3.75
N CYS A 137 6.31 3.94 -3.34
CA CYS A 137 6.46 3.54 -1.95
C CYS A 137 7.93 3.33 -1.61
N GLN A 138 8.31 3.61 -0.38
CA GLN A 138 9.65 3.35 0.11
C GLN A 138 9.60 2.26 1.19
N LEU A 139 10.34 1.17 0.97
CA LEU A 139 10.58 0.18 2.00
C LEU A 139 11.81 0.59 2.83
N THR A 140 11.65 0.63 4.13
CA THR A 140 12.75 0.89 5.07
C THR A 140 13.21 -0.43 5.66
N ARG A 141 14.50 -0.72 5.54
CA ARG A 141 15.09 -1.92 6.14
C ARG A 141 15.07 -1.78 7.65
N LEU A 142 14.66 -2.86 8.33
CA LEU A 142 14.63 -2.92 9.80
C LEU A 142 15.98 -3.41 10.34
N ASP A 143 17.04 -2.59 10.19
CA ASP A 143 18.34 -2.92 10.70
C ASP A 143 18.32 -2.94 12.24
N PHE A 144 18.88 -4.02 12.84
CA PHE A 144 18.89 -4.30 14.28
C PHE A 144 17.51 -4.46 14.95
N ARG A 145 16.45 -4.55 14.14
CA ARG A 145 15.05 -4.77 14.59
C ARG A 145 14.40 -5.95 13.86
N GLN A 146 15.21 -6.89 13.39
CA GLN A 146 14.73 -8.03 12.62
C GLN A 146 13.82 -8.95 13.45
N GLU A 147 14.09 -9.11 14.74
CA GLU A 147 13.27 -9.90 15.65
C GLU A 147 11.87 -9.30 15.78
N GLU A 148 11.78 -7.99 16.04
CA GLU A 148 10.51 -7.27 16.14
C GLU A 148 9.73 -7.33 14.81
N GLY A 149 10.44 -7.22 13.67
CA GLY A 149 9.86 -7.35 12.34
C GLY A 149 9.29 -8.75 12.10
N LEU A 150 10.04 -9.80 12.45
CA LEU A 150 9.61 -11.19 12.35
C LEU A 150 8.40 -11.45 13.25
N MET A 151 8.46 -11.06 14.52
CA MET A 151 7.34 -11.24 15.47
C MET A 151 6.08 -10.52 14.99
N SER A 152 6.23 -9.33 14.41
CA SER A 152 5.11 -8.60 13.83
C SER A 152 4.60 -9.22 12.52
N SER A 153 5.38 -10.03 11.82
CA SER A 153 4.95 -10.70 10.59
C SER A 153 4.19 -12.00 10.83
N LEU A 154 4.31 -12.57 12.03
CA LEU A 154 3.58 -13.78 12.41
C LEU A 154 2.10 -13.45 12.72
N PRO A 155 1.16 -14.39 12.48
CA PRO A 155 -0.28 -14.16 12.70
C PRO A 155 -0.67 -14.19 14.19
N LEU A 156 0.11 -13.49 15.03
CA LEU A 156 -0.11 -13.39 16.48
C LEU A 156 -0.91 -12.15 16.89
N GLY A 157 -1.25 -11.29 15.91
CA GLY A 157 -1.97 -10.03 16.20
C GLY A 157 -1.13 -8.97 16.92
N LEU A 158 0.19 -9.15 17.00
CA LEU A 158 1.12 -8.23 17.64
C LEU A 158 1.84 -7.39 16.58
N ASN A 159 1.84 -6.06 16.77
CA ASN A 159 2.63 -5.14 15.97
C ASN A 159 3.64 -4.43 16.87
N GLN A 160 4.91 -4.77 16.73
CA GLN A 160 6.03 -4.16 17.47
C GLN A 160 6.74 -3.07 16.64
N ILE A 161 6.28 -2.86 15.41
CA ILE A 161 6.84 -1.86 14.49
C ILE A 161 6.04 -0.57 14.58
N GLU A 162 6.71 0.51 15.00
CA GLU A 162 6.09 1.83 15.16
C GLU A 162 5.91 2.60 13.85
N ILE A 163 6.44 2.08 12.74
CA ILE A 163 6.30 2.71 11.41
C ILE A 163 4.87 2.49 10.93
N GLN A 164 4.06 3.53 11.03
CA GLN A 164 2.65 3.50 10.67
C GLN A 164 2.33 4.59 9.66
N ARG A 165 1.50 4.26 8.68
CA ARG A 165 0.99 5.21 7.70
C ARG A 165 -0.51 5.39 7.87
N GLY A 166 -0.96 6.64 7.91
CA GLY A 166 -2.38 6.95 7.92
C GLY A 166 -3.00 6.80 6.53
N LEU A 167 -4.04 5.99 6.41
CA LEU A 167 -4.78 5.76 5.18
C LEU A 167 -6.28 5.90 5.43
N THR A 168 -7.02 6.28 4.38
CA THR A 168 -8.49 6.30 4.41
C THR A 168 -9.06 4.92 4.08
N THR A 169 -10.36 4.71 4.32
CA THR A 169 -11.06 3.45 3.99
C THR A 169 -10.83 3.05 2.54
N SER A 170 -11.00 3.97 1.60
CA SER A 170 -10.81 3.72 0.17
C SER A 170 -9.38 3.32 -0.17
N SER A 171 -8.38 3.92 0.50
CA SER A 171 -6.98 3.58 0.29
C SER A 171 -6.60 2.22 0.89
N VAL A 172 -7.18 1.85 2.04
CA VAL A 172 -6.97 0.53 2.64
C VAL A 172 -7.63 -0.57 1.82
N ALA A 173 -8.79 -0.29 1.21
CA ALA A 173 -9.51 -1.24 0.37
C ALA A 173 -8.69 -1.72 -0.85
N ILE A 174 -7.75 -0.91 -1.33
CA ILE A 174 -6.84 -1.28 -2.43
C ILE A 174 -5.92 -2.44 -2.04
N PHE A 175 -5.59 -2.57 -0.75
CA PHE A 175 -4.75 -3.66 -0.25
C PHE A 175 -5.51 -4.97 -0.02
N ILE A 176 -6.80 -5.03 -0.30
CA ILE A 176 -7.52 -6.31 -0.26
C ILE A 176 -6.97 -7.17 -1.40
N PRO A 177 -6.39 -8.34 -1.09
CA PRO A 177 -5.73 -9.18 -2.08
C PRO A 177 -6.76 -9.93 -2.94
N PHE A 178 -7.54 -9.19 -3.71
CA PHE A 178 -8.27 -9.78 -4.83
C PHE A 178 -7.28 -10.08 -5.96
N THR A 179 -6.23 -10.83 -5.61
CA THR A 179 -5.33 -11.34 -6.61
C THR A 179 -6.08 -12.39 -7.40
N THR A 180 -6.05 -12.28 -8.70
CA THR A 180 -6.51 -13.33 -9.59
C THR A 180 -5.79 -14.61 -9.24
N GLN A 181 -6.57 -15.62 -8.95
CA GLN A 181 -6.01 -16.95 -8.80
C GLN A 181 -5.42 -17.38 -10.15
N GLU A 182 -4.11 -17.49 -10.22
CA GLU A 182 -3.44 -18.04 -11.38
C GLU A 182 -3.70 -19.56 -11.42
N LEU A 183 -4.23 -20.03 -12.52
CA LEU A 183 -4.49 -21.43 -12.74
C LEU A 183 -3.56 -21.93 -13.83
N PHE A 184 -2.37 -22.32 -13.43
CA PHE A 184 -1.39 -22.92 -14.31
C PHE A 184 -0.97 -24.30 -13.78
N GLN A 185 -1.36 -25.33 -14.50
CA GLN A 185 -0.97 -26.70 -14.20
C GLN A 185 -0.11 -27.20 -15.35
N ASP A 186 1.16 -27.46 -15.07
CA ASP A 186 2.07 -28.07 -16.00
C ASP A 186 1.82 -29.57 -16.10
N GLY A 187 1.81 -30.12 -17.33
CA GLY A 187 1.61 -31.53 -17.58
C GLY A 187 1.31 -31.84 -19.04
N LYS A 188 1.62 -33.05 -19.47
CA LYS A 188 1.39 -33.51 -20.86
C LYS A 188 -0.10 -33.50 -21.27
N GLU A 189 -1.00 -33.48 -20.29
CA GLU A 189 -2.43 -33.54 -20.50
C GLU A 189 -3.14 -32.23 -20.09
N ALA A 190 -2.37 -31.19 -19.75
CA ALA A 190 -2.91 -29.88 -19.46
C ALA A 190 -3.48 -29.23 -20.73
N LEU A 191 -4.73 -28.80 -20.65
CA LEU A 191 -5.44 -28.14 -21.73
C LEU A 191 -5.35 -26.62 -21.57
N TYR A 192 -5.10 -25.96 -22.66
CA TYR A 192 -5.19 -24.50 -22.71
C TYR A 192 -6.66 -24.08 -22.63
N CYS A 193 -7.02 -23.27 -21.66
CA CYS A 193 -8.37 -22.77 -21.42
C CYS A 193 -8.54 -21.30 -21.81
N GLY A 194 -7.47 -20.54 -21.90
CA GLY A 194 -7.52 -19.11 -22.27
C GLY A 194 -6.42 -18.31 -21.58
N LEU A 195 -6.58 -17.00 -21.62
CA LEU A 195 -5.75 -16.04 -20.90
C LEU A 195 -6.53 -15.47 -19.72
N ASN A 196 -5.86 -15.28 -18.60
CA ASN A 196 -6.43 -14.58 -17.46
C ASN A 196 -6.68 -13.11 -17.85
N ALA A 197 -7.90 -12.64 -17.68
CA ALA A 197 -8.31 -11.30 -18.10
C ALA A 197 -7.59 -10.15 -17.38
N LEU A 198 -7.01 -10.40 -16.22
CA LEU A 198 -6.32 -9.40 -15.41
C LEU A 198 -4.80 -9.48 -15.54
N SER A 199 -4.22 -10.68 -15.42
CA SER A 199 -2.77 -10.88 -15.47
C SER A 199 -2.23 -11.13 -16.88
N ASN A 200 -3.11 -11.49 -17.82
CA ASN A 200 -2.75 -11.93 -19.18
C ASN A 200 -1.93 -13.23 -19.23
N ASN A 201 -1.85 -13.95 -18.12
CA ASN A 201 -1.15 -15.22 -18.03
C ASN A 201 -1.99 -16.37 -18.59
N LEU A 202 -1.31 -17.43 -19.04
CA LEU A 202 -1.95 -18.62 -19.58
C LEU A 202 -2.74 -19.36 -18.50
N ILE A 203 -3.99 -19.73 -18.81
CA ILE A 203 -4.78 -20.62 -18.01
C ILE A 203 -4.63 -22.04 -18.60
N MET A 204 -3.96 -22.90 -17.85
CA MET A 204 -3.71 -24.29 -18.20
C MET A 204 -4.28 -25.21 -17.12
N VAL A 205 -5.11 -26.16 -17.50
CA VAL A 205 -5.77 -27.06 -16.55
C VAL A 205 -5.60 -28.52 -16.96
N ASP A 206 -5.01 -29.30 -16.07
CA ASP A 206 -5.01 -30.76 -16.19
C ASP A 206 -6.24 -31.32 -15.45
N ARG A 207 -7.28 -31.62 -16.23
CA ARG A 207 -8.55 -32.10 -15.68
C ARG A 207 -8.42 -33.44 -14.96
N LYS A 208 -7.42 -34.27 -15.31
CA LYS A 208 -7.19 -35.56 -14.63
C LYS A 208 -6.69 -35.40 -13.19
N ARG A 209 -6.10 -34.25 -12.88
CA ARG A 209 -5.68 -33.92 -11.51
C ARG A 209 -6.82 -33.37 -10.65
N LEU A 210 -7.97 -33.06 -11.25
CA LEU A 210 -9.11 -32.57 -10.50
C LEU A 210 -9.80 -33.75 -9.78
N LYS A 211 -10.26 -33.53 -8.56
CA LYS A 211 -11.01 -34.46 -7.77
C LYS A 211 -12.29 -34.95 -8.50
N ASN A 212 -12.88 -34.05 -9.29
CA ASN A 212 -14.01 -34.34 -10.18
C ASN A 212 -13.72 -33.69 -11.56
N PRO A 213 -13.31 -34.48 -12.56
CA PRO A 213 -12.96 -33.98 -13.89
C PRO A 213 -14.17 -33.70 -14.79
N ASN A 214 -15.36 -34.01 -14.36
CA ASN A 214 -16.58 -33.83 -15.16
C ASN A 214 -16.93 -32.33 -15.24
N GLY A 215 -17.35 -31.91 -16.42
CA GLY A 215 -17.82 -30.55 -16.65
C GLY A 215 -19.05 -30.57 -17.56
N LEU A 216 -19.97 -29.65 -17.32
CA LEU A 216 -21.17 -29.48 -18.12
C LEU A 216 -21.16 -28.09 -18.73
N ILE A 217 -21.26 -28.01 -20.06
CA ILE A 217 -21.35 -26.74 -20.78
C ILE A 217 -22.74 -26.66 -21.37
N LEU A 218 -23.50 -25.68 -20.95
CA LEU A 218 -24.86 -25.41 -21.41
C LEU A 218 -24.90 -24.08 -22.16
N GLY A 219 -25.58 -24.07 -23.30
CA GLY A 219 -25.80 -22.88 -24.10
C GLY A 219 -27.06 -22.98 -24.95
N THR A 220 -27.60 -21.84 -25.34
CA THR A 220 -28.68 -21.80 -26.33
C THR A 220 -28.11 -21.95 -27.74
N PRO A 221 -28.90 -22.44 -28.73
CA PRO A 221 -28.43 -22.49 -30.11
C PRO A 221 -27.93 -21.11 -30.58
N GLY A 222 -26.71 -21.07 -31.13
CA GLY A 222 -26.08 -19.83 -31.58
C GLY A 222 -25.26 -19.07 -30.51
N SER A 223 -25.04 -19.63 -29.32
CA SER A 223 -24.24 -19.01 -28.26
C SER A 223 -22.71 -19.21 -28.42
N GLY A 224 -22.26 -19.81 -29.51
CA GLY A 224 -20.84 -20.04 -29.84
C GLY A 224 -20.38 -21.45 -29.59
#